data_3ab5b4cc82e3e9a0175debc5cdddea70
#
_entry.id   3ab5b4cc82e3e9a0175debc5cdddea70
#
_cell.length_a   1.000
_cell.length_b   1.000
_cell.length_c   1.000
_cell.angle_alpha   90.00
_cell.angle_beta   90.00
_cell.angle_gamma   90.00
#
_symmetry.space_group_name_H-M   'P 1'
#
loop_
_entity.id
_entity.type
_entity.pdbx_description
1 polymer ?
#
loop_
_entity_poly.entity_id
_entity_poly.type
_entity_poly.pdbx_seq_one_letter_code
_entity_poly.pdbx_strand_id
1 'polypeptide(L)' 'MLDQKLLDILACPKCKGELEYKEEEELLICHECRLKYRIEDDIPIMLIDEAESF' A
#
# COMPACT_ATOMS: atom_id res chain seq x y z
N MET A 1 -2.00 -13.36 -1.21
CA MET A 1 -0.72 -12.90 -0.64
C MET A 1 0.14 -12.28 -1.73
N LEU A 2 0.69 -11.09 -1.48
CA LEU A 2 1.54 -10.42 -2.47
C LEU A 2 2.94 -11.01 -2.50
N ASP A 3 3.52 -11.04 -3.69
CA ASP A 3 4.88 -11.48 -3.86
C ASP A 3 5.82 -10.42 -3.28
N GLN A 4 6.87 -10.87 -2.57
CA GLN A 4 7.88 -9.98 -2.00
C GLN A 4 8.50 -9.08 -3.07
N LYS A 5 8.68 -9.60 -4.27
CA LYS A 5 9.26 -8.84 -5.37
C LYS A 5 8.37 -7.69 -5.80
N LEU A 6 7.06 -7.88 -5.72
CA LEU A 6 6.12 -6.81 -6.03
C LEU A 6 6.17 -5.72 -4.98
N LEU A 7 6.35 -6.10 -3.72
CA LEU A 7 6.45 -5.14 -2.63
C LEU A 7 7.68 -4.25 -2.77
N ASP A 8 8.77 -4.79 -3.28
CA ASP A 8 10.01 -4.04 -3.47
C ASP A 8 9.88 -2.94 -4.51
N ILE A 9 9.00 -3.13 -5.49
CA ILE A 9 8.81 -2.12 -6.54
C ILE A 9 7.59 -1.23 -6.31
N LEU A 10 6.75 -1.58 -5.34
CA LEU A 10 5.60 -0.75 -5.01
C LEU A 10 6.03 0.44 -4.16
N ALA A 11 5.49 1.60 -4.48
CA ALA A 11 5.77 2.81 -3.73
C ALA A 11 4.51 3.63 -3.63
N CYS A 12 4.47 4.51 -2.63
CA CYS A 12 3.34 5.40 -2.46
C CYS A 12 3.18 6.30 -3.69
N PRO A 13 2.01 6.33 -4.33
CA PRO A 13 1.83 7.15 -5.53
C PRO A 13 1.89 8.65 -5.26
N LYS A 14 1.77 9.04 -4.00
CA LYS A 14 1.79 10.46 -3.63
C LYS A 14 3.20 10.96 -3.31
N CYS A 15 3.94 10.23 -2.46
CA CYS A 15 5.26 10.66 -2.03
C CYS A 15 6.39 9.80 -2.57
N LYS A 16 6.06 8.69 -3.21
CA LYS A 16 7.02 7.73 -3.74
C LYS A 16 7.91 7.11 -2.66
N GLY A 17 7.44 7.13 -1.43
CA GLY A 17 8.14 6.52 -0.32
C GLY A 17 7.84 5.04 -0.19
N GLU A 18 8.49 4.39 0.75
CA GLU A 18 8.29 2.98 1.00
C GLU A 18 6.94 2.72 1.67
N LEU A 19 6.38 1.56 1.35
CA LEU A 19 5.12 1.12 1.93
C LEU A 19 5.36 -0.04 2.88
N GLU A 20 4.58 -0.08 3.96
CA GLU A 20 4.61 -1.20 4.89
C GLU A 20 3.46 -2.15 4.55
N TYR A 21 3.79 -3.41 4.33
CA TYR A 21 2.78 -4.42 4.01
C TYR A 21 2.25 -5.05 5.30
N LYS A 22 0.96 -4.90 5.50
CA LYS A 22 0.25 -5.54 6.61
C LYS A 22 -0.55 -6.71 6.07
N GLU A 23 0.06 -7.87 6.05
CA GLU A 23 -0.56 -9.07 5.48
C GLU A 23 -1.87 -9.44 6.18
N GLU A 24 -1.91 -9.34 7.49
CA GLU A 24 -3.09 -9.69 8.28
C GLU A 24 -4.28 -8.80 7.98
N GLU A 25 -4.02 -7.55 7.67
CA GLU A 25 -5.06 -6.57 7.40
C GLU A 25 -5.26 -6.35 5.90
N GLU A 26 -4.41 -6.95 5.08
CA GLU A 26 -4.40 -6.75 3.63
C GLU A 26 -4.33 -5.28 3.27
N LEU A 27 -3.35 -4.59 3.88
CA LEU A 27 -3.15 -3.16 3.68
C LEU A 27 -1.69 -2.85 3.37
N LEU A 28 -1.50 -1.82 2.58
CA LEU A 28 -0.19 -1.21 2.37
C LEU A 28 -0.25 0.19 2.98
N ILE A 29 0.66 0.48 3.87
CA ILE A 29 0.61 1.71 4.66
C ILE A 29 1.79 2.59 4.32
N CYS A 30 1.51 3.84 3.96
CA CYS A 30 2.53 4.86 3.78
C CYS A 30 2.56 5.72 5.04
N HIS A 31 3.65 5.62 5.79
CA HIS A 31 3.78 6.38 7.03
C HIS A 31 4.06 7.87 6.82
N GLU A 32 4.63 8.22 5.68
CA GLU A 32 4.92 9.63 5.40
C GLU A 32 3.66 10.40 5.00
N CYS A 33 2.82 9.80 4.19
CA CYS A 33 1.57 10.42 3.76
C CYS A 33 0.42 10.08 4.68
N ARG A 34 0.64 9.09 5.56
CA ARG A 34 -0.40 8.57 6.45
C ARG A 34 -1.61 8.09 5.69
N LEU A 35 -1.34 7.27 4.68
CA LEU A 35 -2.38 6.69 3.84
C LEU A 35 -2.32 5.18 3.88
N LYS A 36 -3.48 4.55 3.88
CA LYS A 36 -3.60 3.11 3.86
C LYS A 36 -4.23 2.69 2.54
N TYR A 37 -3.50 1.90 1.78
CA TYR A 37 -3.97 1.36 0.51
C TYR A 37 -4.41 -0.07 0.74
N ARG A 38 -5.65 -0.38 0.39
CA ARG A 38 -6.16 -1.72 0.59
C ARG A 38 -5.73 -2.66 -0.55
N ILE A 39 -5.80 -3.94 -0.26
CA ILE A 39 -5.45 -4.98 -1.22
C ILE A 39 -6.70 -5.83 -1.42
N GLU A 40 -7.14 -5.97 -2.66
CA GLU A 40 -8.30 -6.81 -2.99
C GLU A 40 -7.87 -7.90 -3.97
N ASP A 41 -8.18 -9.16 -3.64
CA ASP A 41 -7.82 -10.32 -4.47
C ASP A 41 -6.35 -10.31 -4.87
N ASP A 42 -5.47 -10.04 -3.91
CA ASP A 42 -4.01 -9.94 -4.10
C ASP A 42 -3.61 -8.82 -5.05
N ILE A 43 -4.51 -7.88 -5.29
CA ILE A 43 -4.23 -6.71 -6.14
C ILE A 43 -4.23 -5.46 -5.26
N PRO A 44 -3.10 -4.77 -5.14
CA PRO A 44 -3.06 -3.54 -4.34
C PRO A 44 -3.76 -2.39 -5.07
N ILE A 45 -4.66 -1.74 -4.35
CA ILE A 45 -5.40 -0.60 -4.89
C ILE A 45 -4.60 0.66 -4.60
N MET A 46 -3.76 1.03 -5.54
CA MET A 46 -2.82 2.15 -5.37
C MET A 46 -3.40 3.46 -5.90
N LEU A 47 -4.61 3.77 -5.46
CA LEU A 47 -5.28 5.02 -5.82
C LEU A 47 -5.38 5.93 -4.61
N ILE A 48 -4.86 7.13 -4.73
CA ILE A 48 -4.86 8.07 -3.61
C ILE A 48 -6.29 8.36 -3.14
N ASP A 49 -7.22 8.47 -4.07
CA ASP A 49 -8.63 8.74 -3.75
C ASP A 49 -9.30 7.60 -2.99
N GLU A 50 -8.80 6.39 -3.15
CA GLU A 50 -9.35 5.22 -2.46
C GLU A 50 -8.61 4.92 -1.16
N ALA A 51 -7.48 5.55 -0.92
CA ALA A 51 -6.71 5.32 0.30
C ALA A 51 -7.38 5.99 1.50
N GLU A 52 -7.22 5.35 2.65
CA GLU A 52 -7.72 5.93 3.89
C GLU A 52 -6.58 6.69 4.58
N SER A 53 -6.88 7.88 5.04
CA SER A 53 -5.91 8.64 5.83
C SER A 53 -6.03 8.26 7.31
N PHE A 54 -4.93 8.37 8.01
CA PHE A 54 -4.92 8.06 9.44
C PHE A 54 -4.06 9.04 10.22
#